data_e26c50336dd7b3d34320f52627e85f6a
#
_entry.id   e26c50336dd7b3d34320f52627e85f6a
#
_cell.length_a   1.000
_cell.length_b   1.000
_cell.length_c   1.000
_cell.angle_alpha   90.00
_cell.angle_beta   90.00
_cell.angle_gamma   90.00
#
_symmetry.space_group_name_H-M   'P 1'
#
loop_
_entity.id
_entity.type
_entity.pdbx_description
1 polymer ?
#
loop_
_entity_poly.entity_id
_entity_poly.type
_entity_poly.pdbx_seq_one_letter_code
_entity_poly.pdbx_strand_id
1 'polypeptide(L)'
;MDSVIHEPVRLKAMLILLTEGEVSFSHLLKETKTTEGNLSRHMRKLEDAGYVEIKKFFEGRRPKTTYKITTKGKKALKEYIETLENILKKAKESGEL
;
A
#
# COMPACT_ATOMS: atom_id res chain seq x y z
N MET A 1 -1.65 10.32 -12.35
CA MET A 1 -1.70 9.61 -11.06
C MET A 1 -0.54 8.62 -10.98
N ASP A 2 -0.03 8.37 -9.79
CA ASP A 2 1.06 7.44 -9.57
C ASP A 2 0.64 6.02 -9.95
N SER A 3 1.26 5.46 -10.99
CA SER A 3 0.87 4.14 -11.52
C SER A 3 1.25 2.98 -10.58
N VAL A 4 2.20 3.19 -9.69
CA VAL A 4 2.58 2.18 -8.70
C VAL A 4 1.50 2.08 -7.62
N ILE A 5 0.99 3.22 -7.16
CA ILE A 5 -0.07 3.27 -6.15
C ILE A 5 -1.44 2.98 -6.76
N HIS A 6 -1.66 3.38 -8.01
CA HIS A 6 -2.96 3.25 -8.69
C HIS A 6 -3.26 1.79 -9.09
N GLU A 7 -3.36 0.94 -8.10
CA GLU A 7 -3.69 -0.47 -8.24
C GLU A 7 -4.36 -0.90 -6.92
N PRO A 8 -5.50 -1.62 -6.95
CA PRO A 8 -6.29 -1.88 -5.74
C PRO A 8 -5.54 -2.52 -4.58
N VAL A 9 -4.73 -3.54 -4.85
CA VAL A 9 -4.00 -4.23 -3.78
C VAL A 9 -2.91 -3.34 -3.19
N ARG A 10 -2.14 -2.68 -4.05
CA ARG A 10 -1.06 -1.79 -3.59
C ARG A 10 -1.60 -0.57 -2.86
N LEU A 11 -2.67 0.03 -3.35
CA LEU A 11 -3.31 1.15 -2.67
C LEU A 11 -3.79 0.74 -1.29
N LYS A 12 -4.48 -0.39 -1.19
CA LYS A 12 -4.97 -0.90 0.10
C LYS A 12 -3.83 -1.19 1.06
N ALA A 13 -2.76 -1.83 0.57
CA ALA A 13 -1.58 -2.12 1.39
C ALA A 13 -0.96 -0.82 1.93
N MET A 14 -0.79 0.19 1.07
CA MET A 14 -0.22 1.48 1.48
C MET A 14 -1.08 2.17 2.55
N LEU A 15 -2.40 2.12 2.41
CA LEU A 15 -3.32 2.71 3.41
C LEU A 15 -3.24 1.97 4.75
N ILE A 16 -3.14 0.65 4.73
CA ILE A 16 -2.97 -0.15 5.94
C ILE A 16 -1.65 0.23 6.64
N LEU A 17 -0.55 0.29 5.89
CA LEU A 17 0.75 0.65 6.44
C LEU A 17 0.76 2.07 7.00
N LEU A 18 0.07 3.00 6.34
CA LEU A 18 -0.02 4.38 6.82
C LEU A 18 -0.73 4.46 8.16
N THR A 19 -1.81 3.71 8.33
CA THR A 19 -2.68 3.81 9.52
C THR A 19 -2.26 2.88 10.66
N GLU A 20 -1.66 1.73 10.35
CA GLU A 20 -1.33 0.72 11.36
C GLU A 20 0.17 0.63 11.69
N GLY A 21 1.04 1.27 10.90
CA GLY A 21 2.48 1.24 11.12
C GLY A 21 3.14 0.00 10.53
N GLU A 22 4.03 -0.66 11.28
CA GLU A 22 4.69 -1.87 10.83
C GLU A 22 3.71 -3.04 10.85
N VAL A 23 3.53 -3.70 9.71
CA VAL A 23 2.50 -4.71 9.51
C VAL A 23 3.10 -5.98 8.89
N SER A 24 2.66 -7.13 9.38
CA SER A 24 3.13 -8.42 8.87
C SER A 24 2.57 -8.74 7.48
N PHE A 25 3.33 -9.55 6.73
CA PHE A 25 2.85 -10.08 5.46
C PHE A 25 1.53 -10.84 5.63
N SER A 26 1.42 -11.64 6.68
CA SER A 26 0.20 -12.41 6.96
C SER A 26 -1.02 -11.52 7.16
N HIS A 27 -0.86 -10.40 7.85
CA HIS A 27 -1.95 -9.45 8.07
C HIS A 27 -2.36 -8.77 6.76
N LEU A 28 -1.38 -8.33 5.96
CA LEU A 28 -1.66 -7.76 4.65
C LEU A 28 -2.36 -8.75 3.74
N LEU A 29 -1.95 -10.02 3.76
CA LEU A 29 -2.56 -11.06 2.95
C LEU A 29 -4.04 -11.24 3.31
N LYS A 30 -4.34 -11.29 4.60
CA LYS A 30 -5.71 -11.39 5.09
C LYS A 30 -6.56 -10.20 4.68
N GLU A 31 -6.03 -8.98 4.85
CA GLU A 31 -6.77 -7.75 4.59
C GLU A 31 -6.96 -7.46 3.10
N THR A 32 -5.97 -7.79 2.27
CA THR A 32 -6.05 -7.54 0.82
C THR A 32 -6.79 -8.62 0.06
N LYS A 33 -7.03 -9.79 0.68
CA LYS A 33 -7.78 -10.91 0.09
C LYS A 33 -7.25 -11.36 -1.27
N THR A 34 -5.95 -11.26 -1.47
CA THR A 34 -5.27 -11.74 -2.66
C THR A 34 -4.46 -13.01 -2.35
N THR A 35 -3.73 -13.55 -3.31
CA THR A 35 -2.87 -14.71 -3.11
C THR A 35 -1.49 -14.30 -2.62
N GLU A 36 -0.76 -15.23 -1.99
CA GLU A 36 0.61 -14.98 -1.53
C GLU A 36 1.51 -14.50 -2.66
N GLY A 37 1.44 -15.16 -3.81
CA GLY A 37 2.26 -14.80 -4.97
C GLY A 37 1.93 -13.41 -5.51
N ASN A 38 0.65 -13.07 -5.57
CA ASN A 38 0.22 -11.74 -6.02
C ASN A 38 0.66 -10.66 -5.04
N LEU A 39 0.45 -10.87 -3.75
CA LEU A 39 0.86 -9.91 -2.73
C LEU A 39 2.37 -9.69 -2.76
N SER A 40 3.16 -10.78 -2.86
CA SER A 40 4.62 -10.68 -2.94
C SER A 40 5.06 -9.79 -4.10
N ARG A 41 4.44 -9.95 -5.29
CA ARG A 41 4.76 -9.13 -6.45
C ARG A 41 4.38 -7.67 -6.25
N HIS A 42 3.21 -7.43 -5.67
CA HIS A 42 2.75 -6.07 -5.39
C HIS A 42 3.65 -5.37 -4.37
N MET A 43 4.03 -6.07 -3.30
CA MET A 43 4.91 -5.49 -2.29
C MET A 43 6.32 -5.24 -2.83
N ARG A 44 6.80 -6.08 -3.74
CA ARG A 44 8.08 -5.85 -4.42
C ARG A 44 8.04 -4.58 -5.28
N LYS A 45 6.96 -4.34 -5.99
CA LYS A 45 6.81 -3.10 -6.77
C LYS A 45 6.83 -1.87 -5.88
N LEU A 46 6.19 -1.93 -4.73
CA LEU A 46 6.23 -0.84 -3.75
C LEU A 46 7.64 -0.65 -3.18
N GLU A 47 8.34 -1.72 -2.89
CA GLU A 47 9.72 -1.67 -2.40
C GLU A 47 10.65 -1.07 -3.47
N ASP A 48 10.55 -1.54 -4.71
CA ASP A 48 11.38 -1.05 -5.83
C ASP A 48 11.15 0.45 -6.09
N ALA A 49 9.95 0.93 -5.87
CA ALA A 49 9.63 2.36 -5.97
C ALA A 49 10.14 3.16 -4.77
N GLY A 50 10.62 2.50 -3.72
CA GLY A 50 11.06 3.15 -2.50
C GLY A 50 9.94 3.57 -1.57
N TYR A 51 8.74 3.04 -1.75
CA TYR A 51 7.56 3.44 -0.97
C TYR A 51 7.38 2.64 0.31
N VAL A 52 7.93 1.43 0.37
CA VAL A 52 7.89 0.59 1.58
C VAL A 52 9.27 -0.01 1.86
N GLU A 53 9.52 -0.28 3.13
CA GLU A 53 10.66 -1.04 3.60
C GLU A 53 10.20 -2.42 4.02
N ILE A 54 11.01 -3.42 3.71
CA ILE A 54 10.80 -4.81 4.10
C ILE A 54 11.75 -5.14 5.25
N LYS A 55 11.23 -5.85 6.25
CA LYS A 55 12.05 -6.37 7.34
C LYS A 55 11.81 -7.87 7.45
N LYS A 56 12.88 -8.64 7.36
CA LYS A 56 12.85 -10.09 7.51
C LYS A 56 13.63 -10.48 8.76
N PHE A 57 13.03 -11.29 9.61
CA PHE A 57 13.63 -11.70 10.86
C PHE A 57 13.03 -13.03 11.32
N PHE A 58 13.61 -13.60 12.36
CA PHE A 58 13.09 -14.80 12.99
C PHE A 58 12.40 -14.43 14.31
N GLU A 59 11.21 -14.95 14.51
CA GLU A 59 10.53 -14.93 15.79
C GLU A 59 10.54 -16.37 16.32
N GLY A 60 11.47 -16.62 17.24
CA GLY A 60 11.81 -18.01 17.59
C GLY A 60 12.43 -18.71 16.39
N ARG A 61 11.79 -19.81 15.93
CA ARG A 61 12.25 -20.55 14.74
C ARG A 61 11.47 -20.21 13.48
N ARG A 62 10.52 -19.26 13.56
CA ARG A 62 9.66 -18.90 12.44
C ARG A 62 10.21 -17.68 11.72
N PRO A 63 10.36 -17.73 10.40
CA PRO A 63 10.67 -16.55 9.63
C PRO A 63 9.45 -15.62 9.61
N LYS A 64 9.69 -14.34 9.79
CA LYS A 64 8.67 -13.29 9.74
C LYS A 64 9.08 -12.22 8.75
N THR A 65 8.09 -11.70 8.03
CA THR A 65 8.27 -10.56 7.15
C THR A 65 7.30 -9.47 7.54
N THR A 66 7.81 -8.27 7.75
CA THR A 66 7.00 -7.09 8.02
C THR A 66 7.33 -5.98 7.04
N TYR A 67 6.40 -5.06 6.87
CA TYR A 67 6.54 -3.91 5.98
C TYR A 67 6.23 -2.63 6.74
N LYS A 68 6.85 -1.56 6.30
CA LYS A 68 6.63 -0.23 6.84
C LYS A 68 6.64 0.78 5.69
N ILE A 69 5.76 1.76 5.73
CA ILE A 69 5.75 2.83 4.73
C ILE A 69 6.94 3.76 4.97
N THR A 70 7.60 4.18 3.90
CA THR A 70 8.71 5.13 3.96
C THR A 70 8.20 6.56 3.91
N THR A 71 9.08 7.53 4.22
CA THR A 71 8.77 8.95 4.05
C THR A 71 8.41 9.27 2.59
N LYS A 72 9.14 8.67 1.64
CA LYS A 72 8.83 8.80 0.21
C LYS A 72 7.46 8.23 -0.12
N GLY A 73 7.12 7.07 0.45
CA GLY A 73 5.81 6.44 0.27
C GLY A 73 4.68 7.29 0.83
N LYS A 74 4.87 7.88 2.00
CA LYS A 74 3.87 8.78 2.60
C LYS A 74 3.60 9.98 1.72
N LYS A 75 4.64 10.60 1.18
CA LYS A 75 4.53 11.74 0.29
C LYS A 75 3.78 11.37 -1.00
N ALA A 76 4.17 10.26 -1.61
CA ALA A 76 3.54 9.77 -2.84
C ALA A 76 2.06 9.44 -2.62
N LEU A 77 1.74 8.80 -1.50
CA LEU A 77 0.36 8.45 -1.16
C LEU A 77 -0.48 9.69 -0.91
N LYS A 78 0.07 10.69 -0.22
CA LYS A 78 -0.62 11.96 0.01
C LYS A 78 -0.97 12.65 -1.31
N GLU A 79 -0.01 12.75 -2.23
CA GLU A 79 -0.23 13.35 -3.54
C GLU A 79 -1.28 12.58 -4.35
N TYR A 80 -1.23 11.24 -4.28
CA TYR A 80 -2.22 10.37 -4.93
C TYR A 80 -3.63 10.64 -4.39
N ILE A 81 -3.77 10.68 -3.07
CA ILE A 81 -5.07 10.92 -2.42
C ILE A 81 -5.61 12.29 -2.79
N GLU A 82 -4.79 13.34 -2.75
CA GLU A 82 -5.19 14.69 -3.12
C GLU A 82 -5.69 14.76 -4.56
N THR A 83 -4.98 14.13 -5.49
CA THR A 83 -5.39 14.07 -6.90
C THR A 83 -6.73 13.34 -7.04
N LEU A 84 -6.88 12.20 -6.38
CA LEU A 84 -8.12 11.43 -6.42
C LEU A 84 -9.29 12.20 -5.81
N GLU A 85 -9.08 12.86 -4.68
CA GLU A 85 -10.10 13.70 -4.04
C GLU A 85 -10.60 14.79 -5.00
N ASN A 86 -9.70 15.45 -5.72
CA ASN A 86 -10.07 16.47 -6.69
C ASN A 86 -10.90 15.90 -7.84
N ILE A 87 -10.55 14.73 -8.34
CA ILE A 87 -11.31 14.03 -9.38
C ILE A 87 -12.71 13.68 -8.87
N LEU A 88 -12.78 13.11 -7.67
CA LEU A 88 -14.06 12.73 -7.04
C LEU A 88 -14.95 13.95 -6.79
N LYS A 89 -14.35 15.06 -6.37
CA LYS A 89 -15.08 16.31 -6.13
C LYS A 89 -15.73 16.81 -7.42
N LYS A 90 -14.98 16.81 -8.53
CA LYS A 90 -15.51 17.21 -9.84
C LYS A 90 -16.65 16.30 -10.30
N ALA A 91 -16.52 15.01 -10.10
CA ALA A 91 -17.57 14.06 -10.45
C ALA A 91 -18.86 14.33 -9.67
N LYS A 92 -18.75 14.61 -8.37
CA LYS A 92 -19.91 14.96 -7.51
C LYS A 92 -20.54 16.29 -7.90
N GLU A 93 -19.72 17.28 -8.26
CA GLU A 93 -20.19 18.62 -8.66
C GLU A 93 -20.85 18.60 -10.04
N SER A 94 -20.60 17.59 -10.87
CA SER A 94 -21.20 17.48 -12.22
C SER A 94 -22.71 17.31 -12.19
N GLY A 95 -23.25 16.79 -11.10
CA GLY A 95 -24.68 16.49 -11.00
C GLY A 95 -25.09 15.19 -11.66
N GLU A 96 -24.15 14.42 -12.23
CA GLU A 96 -24.43 13.18 -12.94
C GLU A 96 -24.47 11.94 -12.03
N LEU A 97 -24.03 12.09 -10.79
CA LEU A 97 -24.01 10.98 -9.80
C LEU A 97 -25.18 11.07 -8.81
#